data_767423b653fe371a7ce334934c531d7b
#
_entry.id   767423b653fe371a7ce334934c531d7b
#
_cell.length_a   1.000
_cell.length_b   1.000
_cell.length_c   1.000
_cell.angle_alpha   90.00
_cell.angle_beta   90.00
_cell.angle_gamma   90.00
#
_symmetry.space_group_name_H-M   'P 1'
#
loop_
_entity.id
_entity.type
_entity.pdbx_description
1 polymer ?
#
loop_
_entity_poly.entity_id
_entity_poly.type
_entity_poly.pdbx_seq_one_letter_code
_entity_poly.pdbx_strand_id
1 'polypeptide(L)'
;MENTSDIEINHEQETNFLLYTLFQQIIEKANNFYNQQSPTEKSKSIIMIKSLIDSSFISQFKSSNEILYSCLNGILYYYLGTFNGSNEDPLVCEEPFTKSLKFLNSLPTLIKMRYINFYQEIFNNLGIIYYNQGQIKKGLQHFAKAEQIYKVFLNLSNYNFTNDFAYFMNKCCSLDEDRNNNEPNILFSFIVDGGINKKNFEHNYTLTVFYYAQAFTKLGFRKKAIHFCSLTLTRQIEYNEYDLKDAVNNCINLSDFYMESQNFAQVEYILQCAMSLLPKDLEVKKKLRASVQAQLGKYYLERLKLALLLKRREVTISKEENLKKLLNAQKFIIKNLDIKFPEIKDVTTLEEAKTIFRLGNTQLKKALKVFIMDGFVTDHIKITQTISQLYKYLIFFETDNSRIFAMEERRINMLEPIFNTINHKVYVIQWQETSLELAEIFCELFESNYELFRTKQKKSGSKEIDEINGYGRKSIFYYEDIIGYIESEYGKETEKKFEDFITIITIKSNIARLYSKIIYMDDIKKRVDSLKKSLEIYSEVHKLLKGSKDIFGDKEELRENLHMCEEMIGMLPIKIDKVNRGEEFL
;
A
#
# COMPACT_ATOMS: atom_id res chain seq x y z
N MET A 1 40.17 24.89 -61.37
CA MET A 1 38.75 24.86 -60.93
C MET A 1 38.49 23.75 -59.89
N GLU A 2 39.49 22.95 -59.54
CA GLU A 2 39.36 21.83 -58.54
C GLU A 2 39.61 22.25 -57.07
N ASN A 3 40.15 23.43 -56.79
CA ASN A 3 40.46 23.83 -55.42
C ASN A 3 39.41 24.65 -54.68
N THR A 4 38.33 25.07 -55.34
CA THR A 4 37.27 25.88 -54.68
C THR A 4 36.16 25.01 -54.06
N SER A 5 35.86 23.85 -54.64
CA SER A 5 34.86 22.92 -54.11
C SER A 5 35.32 22.22 -52.81
N ASP A 6 36.60 21.87 -52.73
CA ASP A 6 37.17 21.21 -51.54
C ASP A 6 37.29 22.18 -50.35
N ILE A 7 37.52 23.48 -50.61
CA ILE A 7 37.57 24.50 -49.55
C ILE A 7 36.15 24.84 -49.05
N GLU A 8 35.15 24.89 -49.91
CA GLU A 8 33.74 25.12 -49.52
C GLU A 8 33.18 23.92 -48.71
N ILE A 9 33.49 22.71 -49.12
CA ILE A 9 33.06 21.48 -48.41
C ILE A 9 33.73 21.41 -46.99
N ASN A 10 34.98 21.76 -46.86
CA ASN A 10 35.66 21.79 -45.56
C ASN A 10 35.10 22.89 -44.62
N HIS A 11 34.73 24.06 -45.19
CA HIS A 11 34.18 25.16 -44.40
C HIS A 11 32.74 24.85 -43.91
N GLU A 12 31.95 24.17 -44.70
CA GLU A 12 30.57 23.74 -44.31
C GLU A 12 30.62 22.64 -43.23
N GLN A 13 31.56 21.70 -43.34
CA GLN A 13 31.79 20.65 -42.32
C GLN A 13 32.28 21.23 -40.99
N GLU A 14 33.23 22.16 -41.00
CA GLU A 14 33.67 22.85 -39.79
C GLU A 14 32.57 23.67 -39.15
N THR A 15 31.75 24.35 -39.94
CA THR A 15 30.61 25.12 -39.44
C THR A 15 29.57 24.22 -38.79
N ASN A 16 29.24 23.10 -39.41
CA ASN A 16 28.30 22.12 -38.86
C ASN A 16 28.81 21.48 -37.56
N PHE A 17 30.13 21.23 -37.46
CA PHE A 17 30.77 20.72 -36.24
C PHE A 17 30.70 21.74 -35.09
N LEU A 18 31.03 23.00 -35.33
CA LEU A 18 30.95 24.06 -34.32
C LEU A 18 29.53 24.27 -33.81
N LEU A 19 28.56 24.25 -34.72
CA LEU A 19 27.15 24.42 -34.39
C LEU A 19 26.60 23.24 -33.56
N TYR A 20 27.01 22.02 -33.88
CA TYR A 20 26.65 20.85 -33.08
C TYR A 20 27.27 20.89 -31.68
N THR A 21 28.53 21.27 -31.57
CA THR A 21 29.21 21.44 -30.29
C THR A 21 28.51 22.48 -29.42
N LEU A 22 28.10 23.60 -30.00
CA LEU A 22 27.32 24.62 -29.31
C LEU A 22 25.95 24.07 -28.85
N PHE A 23 25.28 23.30 -29.69
CA PHE A 23 24.02 22.63 -29.34
C PHE A 23 24.21 21.71 -28.13
N GLN A 24 25.22 20.85 -28.11
CA GLN A 24 25.54 19.98 -26.99
C GLN A 24 25.83 20.77 -25.70
N GLN A 25 26.61 21.81 -25.78
CA GLN A 25 26.94 22.68 -24.64
C GLN A 25 25.67 23.34 -24.03
N ILE A 26 24.73 23.77 -24.90
CA ILE A 26 23.49 24.39 -24.44
C ILE A 26 22.58 23.34 -23.76
N ILE A 27 22.47 22.14 -24.33
CA ILE A 27 21.71 21.03 -23.72
C ILE A 27 22.31 20.65 -22.36
N GLU A 28 23.62 20.49 -22.27
CA GLU A 28 24.30 20.19 -21.03
C GLU A 28 24.10 21.28 -19.97
N LYS A 29 24.22 22.54 -20.35
CA LYS A 29 23.96 23.67 -19.47
C LYS A 29 22.49 23.72 -19.00
N ALA A 30 21.54 23.45 -19.90
CA ALA A 30 20.13 23.38 -19.54
C ALA A 30 19.84 22.22 -18.58
N ASN A 31 20.45 21.05 -18.77
CA ASN A 31 20.38 19.93 -17.84
C ASN A 31 20.96 20.28 -16.47
N ASN A 32 22.10 20.96 -16.43
CA ASN A 32 22.72 21.37 -15.18
C ASN A 32 21.82 22.33 -14.39
N PHE A 33 21.17 23.30 -15.04
CA PHE A 33 20.17 24.17 -14.40
C PHE A 33 18.96 23.39 -13.90
N TYR A 34 18.43 22.47 -14.69
CA TYR A 34 17.30 21.65 -14.29
C TYR A 34 17.58 20.81 -13.04
N ASN A 35 18.78 20.23 -12.96
CA ASN A 35 19.22 19.38 -11.86
C ASN A 35 19.43 20.14 -10.53
N GLN A 36 19.59 21.47 -10.54
CA GLN A 36 19.67 22.29 -9.33
C GLN A 36 18.34 22.39 -8.57
N GLN A 37 17.24 21.92 -9.13
CA GLN A 37 15.89 21.85 -8.57
C GLN A 37 15.28 23.20 -8.09
N SER A 38 15.96 24.30 -8.21
CA SER A 38 15.43 25.63 -7.92
C SER A 38 14.41 26.03 -9.00
N PRO A 39 13.23 26.61 -8.62
CA PRO A 39 12.21 27.03 -9.60
C PRO A 39 12.74 28.01 -10.64
N THR A 40 13.63 28.92 -10.25
CA THR A 40 14.25 29.91 -11.14
C THR A 40 15.20 29.27 -12.16
N GLU A 41 16.00 28.28 -11.73
CA GLU A 41 16.93 27.57 -12.60
C GLU A 41 16.19 26.64 -13.58
N LYS A 42 15.13 25.99 -13.13
CA LYS A 42 14.24 25.21 -14.01
C LYS A 42 13.59 26.07 -15.10
N SER A 43 13.13 27.26 -14.74
CA SER A 43 12.60 28.22 -15.72
C SER A 43 13.65 28.65 -16.74
N LYS A 44 14.89 28.85 -16.35
CA LYS A 44 16.00 29.13 -17.29
C LYS A 44 16.23 27.99 -18.27
N SER A 45 16.20 26.73 -17.79
CA SER A 45 16.33 25.54 -18.65
C SER A 45 15.27 25.52 -19.73
N ILE A 46 14.01 25.76 -19.36
CA ILE A 46 12.88 25.79 -20.30
C ILE A 46 13.05 26.92 -21.34
N ILE A 47 13.43 28.12 -20.90
CA ILE A 47 13.66 29.27 -21.80
C ILE A 47 14.78 28.96 -22.79
N MET A 48 15.89 28.36 -22.34
CA MET A 48 17.01 27.99 -23.19
C MET A 48 16.58 27.00 -24.28
N ILE A 49 15.82 25.96 -23.95
CA ILE A 49 15.35 24.99 -24.93
C ILE A 49 14.35 25.63 -25.93
N LYS A 50 13.42 26.46 -25.43
CA LYS A 50 12.49 27.19 -26.31
C LYS A 50 13.22 28.11 -27.27
N SER A 51 14.23 28.86 -26.81
CA SER A 51 15.00 29.73 -27.69
C SER A 51 15.76 28.97 -28.78
N LEU A 52 16.20 27.73 -28.51
CA LEU A 52 16.79 26.87 -29.53
C LEU A 52 15.76 26.39 -30.56
N ILE A 53 14.57 25.98 -30.11
CA ILE A 53 13.48 25.54 -31.01
C ILE A 53 13.08 26.67 -31.95
N ASP A 54 13.00 27.89 -31.45
CA ASP A 54 12.57 29.09 -32.23
C ASP A 54 13.74 29.70 -33.04
N SER A 55 14.96 29.16 -32.89
CA SER A 55 16.13 29.72 -33.57
C SER A 55 16.11 29.49 -35.06
N SER A 56 16.61 30.49 -35.83
CA SER A 56 16.87 30.39 -37.27
C SER A 56 17.85 29.26 -37.60
N PHE A 57 18.72 28.90 -36.66
CA PHE A 57 19.72 27.86 -36.79
C PHE A 57 19.11 26.50 -37.11
N ILE A 58 18.06 26.06 -36.36
CA ILE A 58 17.41 24.76 -36.61
C ILE A 58 16.58 24.79 -37.90
N SER A 59 15.95 25.92 -38.20
CA SER A 59 15.14 26.09 -39.42
C SER A 59 15.95 26.00 -40.72
N GLN A 60 17.26 26.30 -40.66
CA GLN A 60 18.18 26.16 -41.82
C GLN A 60 18.27 24.70 -42.31
N PHE A 61 18.21 23.72 -41.40
CA PHE A 61 18.32 22.31 -41.78
C PHE A 61 17.03 21.76 -42.42
N LYS A 62 15.91 22.47 -42.36
CA LYS A 62 14.63 21.98 -42.88
C LYS A 62 14.67 21.70 -44.38
N SER A 63 15.43 22.50 -45.14
CA SER A 63 15.59 22.37 -46.60
C SER A 63 16.88 21.65 -47.00
N SER A 64 17.94 21.73 -46.19
CA SER A 64 19.26 21.18 -46.52
C SER A 64 19.44 19.75 -46.01
N ASN A 65 18.93 19.42 -44.83
CA ASN A 65 19.05 18.09 -44.22
C ASN A 65 17.85 17.76 -43.33
N GLU A 66 16.79 17.19 -43.90
CA GLU A 66 15.53 16.85 -43.21
C GLU A 66 15.75 15.85 -42.06
N ILE A 67 16.70 14.93 -42.20
CA ILE A 67 17.03 13.94 -41.17
C ILE A 67 17.59 14.65 -39.92
N LEU A 68 18.57 15.52 -40.14
CA LEU A 68 19.18 16.30 -39.03
C LEU A 68 18.16 17.23 -38.38
N TYR A 69 17.34 17.91 -39.18
CA TYR A 69 16.23 18.73 -38.67
C TYR A 69 15.28 17.94 -37.76
N SER A 70 14.89 16.75 -38.18
CA SER A 70 14.02 15.86 -37.38
C SER A 70 14.70 15.35 -36.11
N CYS A 71 15.98 14.98 -36.17
CA CYS A 71 16.75 14.57 -34.98
C CYS A 71 16.83 15.69 -33.94
N LEU A 72 17.26 16.90 -34.35
CA LEU A 72 17.43 18.03 -33.44
C LEU A 72 16.08 18.43 -32.79
N ASN A 73 15.02 18.54 -33.57
CA ASN A 73 13.70 18.84 -33.03
C ASN A 73 13.19 17.72 -32.11
N GLY A 74 13.38 16.46 -32.48
CA GLY A 74 13.02 15.32 -31.64
C GLY A 74 13.66 15.39 -30.26
N ILE A 75 14.97 15.70 -30.19
CA ILE A 75 15.72 15.85 -28.96
C ILE A 75 15.25 17.08 -28.16
N LEU A 76 15.10 18.23 -28.80
CA LEU A 76 14.69 19.45 -28.11
C LEU A 76 13.29 19.36 -27.51
N TYR A 77 12.33 18.82 -28.25
CA TYR A 77 10.99 18.60 -27.71
C TYR A 77 10.97 17.54 -26.61
N TYR A 78 11.86 16.53 -26.63
CA TYR A 78 12.02 15.60 -25.53
C TYR A 78 12.48 16.34 -24.26
N TYR A 79 13.55 17.14 -24.33
CA TYR A 79 14.03 17.92 -23.18
C TYR A 79 13.01 18.94 -22.70
N LEU A 80 12.28 19.59 -23.61
CA LEU A 80 11.21 20.51 -23.23
C LEU A 80 10.11 19.79 -22.43
N GLY A 81 9.72 18.60 -22.86
CA GLY A 81 8.75 17.76 -22.12
C GLY A 81 9.27 17.35 -20.75
N THR A 82 10.54 16.93 -20.67
CA THR A 82 11.18 16.52 -19.41
C THR A 82 11.29 17.70 -18.43
N PHE A 83 11.70 18.88 -18.89
CA PHE A 83 11.83 20.07 -18.04
C PHE A 83 10.49 20.64 -17.59
N ASN A 84 9.44 20.46 -18.40
CA ASN A 84 8.07 20.79 -18.02
C ASN A 84 7.46 19.77 -17.05
N GLY A 85 8.05 18.61 -16.88
CA GLY A 85 7.48 17.49 -16.09
C GLY A 85 7.21 17.79 -14.62
N SER A 86 7.72 18.94 -14.10
CA SER A 86 7.41 19.45 -12.76
C SER A 86 6.25 20.46 -12.73
N ASN A 87 5.65 20.81 -13.87
CA ASN A 87 4.50 21.70 -13.93
C ASN A 87 3.20 20.95 -13.57
N GLU A 88 2.30 21.65 -12.87
CA GLU A 88 1.00 21.10 -12.49
C GLU A 88 0.05 20.91 -13.67
N ASP A 89 0.28 21.63 -14.79
CA ASP A 89 -0.54 21.49 -16.01
C ASP A 89 -0.04 20.33 -16.90
N PRO A 90 -0.80 19.22 -16.97
CA PRO A 90 -0.43 18.06 -17.75
C PRO A 90 -0.35 18.31 -19.26
N LEU A 91 -1.12 19.27 -19.81
CA LEU A 91 -1.11 19.60 -21.23
C LEU A 91 0.24 20.21 -21.64
N VAL A 92 0.84 21.01 -20.77
CA VAL A 92 2.16 21.63 -20.99
C VAL A 92 3.27 20.58 -21.11
N CYS A 93 3.08 19.41 -20.50
CA CYS A 93 4.04 18.29 -20.55
C CYS A 93 3.75 17.34 -21.72
N GLU A 94 2.49 17.08 -22.05
CA GLU A 94 2.07 16.10 -23.06
C GLU A 94 2.44 16.55 -24.48
N GLU A 95 2.19 17.83 -24.81
CA GLU A 95 2.39 18.36 -26.17
C GLU A 95 3.85 18.22 -26.65
N PRO A 96 4.88 18.62 -25.87
CA PRO A 96 6.27 18.45 -26.28
C PRO A 96 6.65 16.99 -26.55
N PHE A 97 6.24 16.04 -25.68
CA PHE A 97 6.51 14.62 -25.91
C PHE A 97 5.85 14.10 -27.18
N THR A 98 4.63 14.54 -27.46
CA THR A 98 3.92 14.17 -28.70
C THR A 98 4.61 14.73 -29.94
N LYS A 99 5.10 15.98 -29.88
CA LYS A 99 5.91 16.58 -30.96
C LYS A 99 7.23 15.85 -31.13
N SER A 100 7.92 15.52 -30.06
CA SER A 100 9.15 14.73 -30.10
C SER A 100 8.93 13.40 -30.82
N LEU A 101 7.90 12.63 -30.44
CA LEU A 101 7.55 11.39 -31.13
C LEU A 101 7.24 11.59 -32.62
N LYS A 102 6.58 12.68 -33.01
CA LYS A 102 6.29 12.99 -34.42
C LYS A 102 7.58 13.14 -35.22
N PHE A 103 8.56 13.89 -34.70
CA PHE A 103 9.84 14.07 -35.35
C PHE A 103 10.68 12.80 -35.38
N LEU A 104 10.77 12.10 -34.27
CA LEU A 104 11.52 10.83 -34.20
C LEU A 104 10.91 9.75 -35.09
N ASN A 105 9.58 9.73 -35.26
CA ASN A 105 8.89 8.77 -36.14
C ASN A 105 9.09 9.06 -37.64
N SER A 106 9.46 10.27 -38.03
CA SER A 106 9.79 10.58 -39.42
C SER A 106 11.16 10.07 -39.86
N LEU A 107 12.03 9.69 -38.88
CA LEU A 107 13.37 9.22 -39.16
C LEU A 107 13.37 7.81 -39.80
N PRO A 108 14.39 7.50 -40.63
CA PRO A 108 14.64 6.14 -41.12
C PRO A 108 14.81 5.14 -39.95
N THR A 109 14.44 3.89 -40.18
CA THR A 109 14.40 2.86 -39.11
C THR A 109 15.76 2.71 -38.40
N LEU A 110 16.86 2.72 -39.13
CA LEU A 110 18.21 2.61 -38.57
C LEU A 110 18.55 3.76 -37.62
N ILE A 111 18.14 4.96 -37.98
CA ILE A 111 18.36 6.15 -37.14
C ILE A 111 17.43 6.13 -35.92
N LYS A 112 16.17 5.70 -36.08
CA LYS A 112 15.24 5.49 -34.95
C LYS A 112 15.84 4.61 -33.85
N MET A 113 16.55 3.55 -34.23
CA MET A 113 17.18 2.62 -33.27
C MET A 113 18.20 3.31 -32.34
N ARG A 114 18.83 4.40 -32.79
CA ARG A 114 19.77 5.19 -31.95
C ARG A 114 19.04 5.98 -30.87
N TYR A 115 17.80 6.36 -31.11
CA TYR A 115 16.96 7.11 -30.17
C TYR A 115 16.03 6.21 -29.36
N ILE A 116 16.29 4.91 -29.34
CA ILE A 116 15.44 3.92 -28.65
C ILE A 116 15.26 4.24 -27.16
N ASN A 117 16.28 4.83 -26.50
CA ASN A 117 16.21 5.31 -25.13
C ASN A 117 15.14 6.39 -24.97
N PHE A 118 15.14 7.39 -25.88
CA PHE A 118 14.16 8.49 -25.85
C PHE A 118 12.74 7.96 -26.02
N TYR A 119 12.52 6.98 -26.88
CA TYR A 119 11.20 6.36 -27.03
C TYR A 119 10.71 5.72 -25.74
N GLN A 120 11.58 4.98 -25.06
CA GLN A 120 11.22 4.35 -23.77
C GLN A 120 10.89 5.40 -22.72
N GLU A 121 11.71 6.44 -22.60
CA GLU A 121 11.52 7.53 -21.64
C GLU A 121 10.27 8.36 -21.94
N ILE A 122 10.03 8.71 -23.21
CA ILE A 122 8.84 9.45 -23.62
C ILE A 122 7.57 8.65 -23.29
N PHE A 123 7.54 7.35 -23.60
CA PHE A 123 6.37 6.54 -23.28
C PHE A 123 6.17 6.37 -21.77
N ASN A 124 7.24 6.25 -20.99
CA ASN A 124 7.13 6.27 -19.52
C ASN A 124 6.55 7.60 -19.02
N ASN A 125 7.09 8.73 -19.47
CA ASN A 125 6.63 10.05 -19.05
C ASN A 125 5.16 10.31 -19.44
N LEU A 126 4.76 9.97 -20.66
CA LEU A 126 3.35 10.03 -21.08
C LEU A 126 2.47 9.11 -20.22
N GLY A 127 2.94 7.90 -19.92
CA GLY A 127 2.26 6.99 -19.01
C GLY A 127 2.04 7.58 -17.62
N ILE A 128 3.05 8.24 -17.07
CA ILE A 128 3.01 8.92 -15.77
C ILE A 128 2.03 10.10 -15.79
N ILE A 129 2.07 10.92 -16.83
CA ILE A 129 1.14 12.05 -17.00
C ILE A 129 -0.31 11.56 -16.99
N TYR A 130 -0.66 10.57 -17.80
CA TYR A 130 -2.02 10.01 -17.82
C TYR A 130 -2.41 9.31 -16.52
N TYR A 131 -1.47 8.63 -15.86
CA TYR A 131 -1.71 8.03 -14.56
C TYR A 131 -2.06 9.07 -13.50
N ASN A 132 -1.34 10.20 -13.47
CA ASN A 132 -1.56 11.30 -12.52
C ASN A 132 -2.88 12.03 -12.79
N GLN A 133 -3.31 12.11 -14.06
CA GLN A 133 -4.63 12.63 -14.46
C GLN A 133 -5.80 11.68 -14.12
N GLY A 134 -5.54 10.50 -13.55
CA GLY A 134 -6.57 9.49 -13.31
C GLY A 134 -6.98 8.68 -14.55
N GLN A 135 -6.38 8.93 -15.72
CA GLN A 135 -6.60 8.19 -16.96
C GLN A 135 -5.78 6.89 -17.01
N ILE A 136 -5.97 6.03 -16.00
CA ILE A 136 -5.09 4.88 -15.72
C ILE A 136 -4.98 3.94 -16.93
N LYS A 137 -6.07 3.71 -17.67
CA LYS A 137 -6.05 2.83 -18.85
C LYS A 137 -5.15 3.38 -19.97
N LYS A 138 -5.17 4.69 -20.22
CA LYS A 138 -4.24 5.33 -21.17
C LYS A 138 -2.80 5.25 -20.68
N GLY A 139 -2.57 5.50 -19.39
CA GLY A 139 -1.25 5.33 -18.79
C GLY A 139 -0.69 3.92 -19.02
N LEU A 140 -1.50 2.88 -18.77
CA LEU A 140 -1.11 1.48 -19.03
C LEU A 140 -0.76 1.21 -20.50
N GLN A 141 -1.45 1.84 -21.47
CA GLN A 141 -1.12 1.69 -22.89
C GLN A 141 0.27 2.25 -23.21
N HIS A 142 0.64 3.39 -22.62
CA HIS A 142 1.97 3.98 -22.78
C HIS A 142 3.05 3.16 -22.09
N PHE A 143 2.82 2.66 -20.86
CA PHE A 143 3.74 1.75 -20.19
C PHE A 143 3.95 0.45 -20.99
N ALA A 144 2.90 -0.08 -21.65
CA ALA A 144 3.03 -1.25 -22.52
C ALA A 144 3.94 -0.98 -23.73
N LYS A 145 3.90 0.24 -24.32
CA LYS A 145 4.83 0.64 -25.38
C LYS A 145 6.26 0.74 -24.86
N ALA A 146 6.46 1.34 -23.67
CA ALA A 146 7.78 1.40 -23.04
C ALA A 146 8.36 0.00 -22.76
N GLU A 147 7.53 -0.93 -22.29
CA GLU A 147 7.91 -2.34 -22.10
C GLU A 147 8.25 -3.04 -23.43
N GLN A 148 7.51 -2.79 -24.50
CA GLN A 148 7.84 -3.33 -25.83
C GLN A 148 9.20 -2.85 -26.32
N ILE A 149 9.53 -1.56 -26.12
CA ILE A 149 10.85 -1.01 -26.44
C ILE A 149 11.95 -1.71 -25.64
N TYR A 150 11.73 -1.95 -24.35
CA TYR A 150 12.68 -2.70 -23.51
C TYR A 150 12.88 -4.14 -23.99
N LYS A 151 11.82 -4.82 -24.40
CA LYS A 151 11.91 -6.18 -24.99
C LYS A 151 12.69 -6.21 -26.29
N VAL A 152 12.53 -5.20 -27.14
CA VAL A 152 13.35 -5.04 -28.36
C VAL A 152 14.82 -4.87 -28.00
N PHE A 153 15.12 -4.01 -27.01
CA PHE A 153 16.48 -3.82 -26.51
C PHE A 153 17.10 -5.15 -25.99
N LEU A 154 16.36 -5.93 -25.19
CA LEU A 154 16.84 -7.21 -24.67
C LEU A 154 17.16 -8.21 -25.80
N ASN A 155 16.33 -8.25 -26.84
CA ASN A 155 16.56 -9.11 -28.00
C ASN A 155 17.82 -8.70 -28.78
N LEU A 156 18.06 -7.39 -28.88
CA LEU A 156 19.25 -6.84 -29.51
C LEU A 156 20.52 -7.07 -28.66
N SER A 157 20.42 -7.03 -27.33
CA SER A 157 21.54 -7.20 -26.40
C SER A 157 22.03 -8.65 -26.28
N ASN A 158 21.23 -9.63 -26.67
CA ASN A 158 21.64 -11.03 -26.72
C ASN A 158 22.56 -11.38 -27.91
N TYR A 159 22.64 -10.51 -28.91
CA TYR A 159 23.72 -10.52 -29.89
C TYR A 159 24.85 -9.64 -29.34
N ASN A 160 26.11 -10.10 -29.36
CA ASN A 160 27.30 -9.36 -28.87
C ASN A 160 27.33 -7.91 -29.41
N PHE A 161 26.64 -7.03 -28.71
CA PHE A 161 26.22 -5.71 -29.18
C PHE A 161 27.41 -4.77 -29.44
N THR A 162 28.55 -4.98 -28.81
CA THR A 162 29.74 -4.16 -28.99
C THR A 162 30.44 -4.39 -30.33
N ASN A 163 30.48 -5.64 -30.80
CA ASN A 163 31.16 -5.95 -32.07
C ASN A 163 30.18 -6.05 -33.26
N ASP A 164 29.00 -6.62 -33.03
CA ASP A 164 28.01 -6.79 -34.10
C ASP A 164 27.24 -5.51 -34.42
N PHE A 165 27.07 -4.61 -33.44
CA PHE A 165 26.49 -3.30 -33.68
C PHE A 165 27.47 -2.38 -34.40
N ALA A 166 28.75 -2.41 -34.03
CA ALA A 166 29.79 -1.71 -34.78
C ALA A 166 29.94 -2.27 -36.21
N TYR A 167 29.86 -3.61 -36.38
CA TYR A 167 29.84 -4.28 -37.68
C TYR A 167 28.59 -3.95 -38.47
N PHE A 168 27.42 -3.99 -37.86
CA PHE A 168 26.14 -3.63 -38.48
C PHE A 168 26.11 -2.15 -38.85
N MET A 169 26.61 -1.28 -38.01
CA MET A 169 26.72 0.15 -38.29
C MET A 169 27.72 0.43 -39.41
N ASN A 170 28.87 -0.24 -39.41
CA ASN A 170 29.85 -0.15 -40.51
C ASN A 170 29.28 -0.67 -41.84
N LYS A 171 28.51 -1.77 -41.80
CA LYS A 171 27.84 -2.30 -42.98
C LYS A 171 26.72 -1.39 -43.50
N CYS A 172 26.01 -0.70 -42.61
CA CYS A 172 25.01 0.31 -43.01
C CYS A 172 25.67 1.59 -43.57
N CYS A 173 26.89 1.91 -43.11
CA CYS A 173 27.69 3.00 -43.68
C CYS A 173 28.36 2.60 -45.01
N SER A 174 28.67 1.30 -45.21
CA SER A 174 29.26 0.78 -46.44
C SER A 174 28.26 0.54 -47.57
N LEU A 175 26.97 0.59 -47.33
CA LEU A 175 25.93 0.55 -48.39
C LEU A 175 25.81 1.87 -49.18
N ASP A 176 26.50 2.94 -48.70
CA ASP A 176 26.62 4.23 -49.38
C ASP A 176 27.98 4.40 -50.10
N GLU A 177 28.80 3.33 -50.25
CA GLU A 177 30.08 3.39 -50.98
C GLU A 177 29.96 3.68 -52.49
N ASP A 178 28.75 3.68 -53.04
CA ASP A 178 28.52 4.09 -54.46
C ASP A 178 28.19 5.58 -54.65
N ARG A 179 28.25 6.39 -53.57
CA ARG A 179 28.17 7.85 -53.69
C ARG A 179 29.36 8.45 -52.98
N ASN A 180 30.25 9.03 -53.76
CA ASN A 180 31.39 9.88 -53.34
C ASN A 180 30.91 11.06 -52.48
N ASN A 181 30.68 10.84 -51.19
CA ASN A 181 30.50 11.92 -50.24
C ASN A 181 30.94 11.46 -48.83
N ASN A 182 32.02 12.01 -48.36
CA ASN A 182 32.58 11.84 -47.04
C ASN A 182 31.71 12.46 -45.91
N GLU A 183 30.54 13.01 -46.21
CA GLU A 183 29.68 13.69 -45.26
C GLU A 183 28.94 12.82 -44.23
N PRO A 184 28.58 11.54 -44.47
CA PRO A 184 27.87 10.75 -43.49
C PRO A 184 28.64 10.45 -42.22
N ASN A 185 29.96 10.34 -42.30
CA ASN A 185 30.78 9.86 -41.18
C ASN A 185 30.90 10.87 -40.02
N ILE A 186 30.98 12.17 -40.30
CA ILE A 186 31.13 13.18 -39.22
C ILE A 186 29.77 13.41 -38.52
N LEU A 187 28.68 13.53 -39.25
CA LEU A 187 27.34 13.67 -38.68
C LEU A 187 26.95 12.44 -37.85
N PHE A 188 27.36 11.24 -38.28
CA PHE A 188 27.10 9.99 -37.58
C PHE A 188 27.89 9.82 -36.29
N SER A 189 29.14 10.32 -36.20
CA SER A 189 29.91 10.28 -34.93
C SER A 189 29.28 11.16 -33.84
N PHE A 190 28.64 12.26 -34.20
CA PHE A 190 27.97 13.18 -33.28
C PHE A 190 26.64 12.65 -32.71
N ILE A 191 25.92 11.83 -33.49
CA ILE A 191 24.67 11.22 -33.06
C ILE A 191 24.94 10.00 -32.14
N VAL A 192 26.15 9.44 -32.15
CA VAL A 192 26.54 8.21 -31.43
C VAL A 192 26.78 8.44 -29.95
N ASP A 193 27.08 9.64 -29.49
CA ASP A 193 27.31 9.92 -28.05
C ASP A 193 26.02 9.98 -27.19
N GLY A 194 24.85 9.89 -27.80
CA GLY A 194 23.63 9.47 -27.08
C GLY A 194 23.64 7.95 -26.78
N GLY A 195 24.83 7.40 -26.51
CA GLY A 195 25.11 5.97 -26.44
C GLY A 195 24.01 5.17 -25.75
N ILE A 196 23.65 4.04 -26.35
CA ILE A 196 22.72 3.08 -25.75
C ILE A 196 23.30 2.70 -24.38
N ASN A 197 22.87 3.43 -23.37
CA ASN A 197 23.29 3.20 -22.01
C ASN A 197 22.40 2.11 -21.40
N LYS A 198 22.92 0.89 -21.33
CA LYS A 198 22.21 -0.26 -20.73
C LYS A 198 21.64 0.10 -19.36
N LYS A 199 22.38 0.87 -18.57
CA LYS A 199 21.93 1.31 -17.25
C LYS A 199 20.64 2.13 -17.32
N ASN A 200 20.53 3.06 -18.29
CA ASN A 200 19.33 3.87 -18.46
C ASN A 200 18.11 3.02 -18.89
N PHE A 201 18.32 2.02 -19.75
CA PHE A 201 17.24 1.09 -20.13
C PHE A 201 16.72 0.31 -18.93
N GLU A 202 17.61 -0.21 -18.11
CA GLU A 202 17.25 -0.97 -16.92
C GLU A 202 16.53 -0.07 -15.91
N HIS A 203 17.01 1.14 -15.70
CA HIS A 203 16.36 2.13 -14.84
C HIS A 203 14.96 2.48 -15.34
N ASN A 204 14.83 2.81 -16.63
CA ASN A 204 13.54 3.16 -17.25
C ASN A 204 12.55 2.00 -17.22
N TYR A 205 13.01 0.77 -17.38
CA TYR A 205 12.14 -0.41 -17.24
C TYR A 205 11.73 -0.64 -15.79
N THR A 206 12.61 -0.40 -14.83
CA THR A 206 12.25 -0.45 -13.42
C THR A 206 11.15 0.56 -13.08
N LEU A 207 11.23 1.76 -13.64
CA LEU A 207 10.19 2.79 -13.54
C LEU A 207 8.86 2.34 -14.17
N THR A 208 8.90 1.74 -15.37
CA THR A 208 7.72 1.15 -16.03
C THR A 208 7.02 0.13 -15.12
N VAL A 209 7.79 -0.78 -14.56
CA VAL A 209 7.27 -1.85 -13.68
C VAL A 209 6.68 -1.29 -12.39
N PHE A 210 7.32 -0.26 -11.81
CA PHE A 210 6.81 0.46 -10.65
C PHE A 210 5.41 1.06 -10.92
N TYR A 211 5.26 1.78 -12.03
CA TYR A 211 3.96 2.37 -12.38
C TYR A 211 2.91 1.33 -12.76
N TYR A 212 3.29 0.18 -13.33
CA TYR A 212 2.38 -0.95 -13.48
C TYR A 212 1.82 -1.42 -12.13
N ALA A 213 2.67 -1.57 -11.12
CA ALA A 213 2.23 -1.95 -9.77
C ALA A 213 1.20 -0.95 -9.22
N GLN A 214 1.49 0.35 -9.33
CA GLN A 214 0.61 1.42 -8.87
C GLN A 214 -0.73 1.44 -9.64
N ALA A 215 -0.67 1.33 -10.98
CA ALA A 215 -1.86 1.35 -11.83
C ALA A 215 -2.78 0.16 -11.56
N PHE A 216 -2.23 -1.05 -11.43
CA PHE A 216 -3.01 -2.25 -11.11
C PHE A 216 -3.57 -2.23 -9.68
N THR A 217 -2.89 -1.59 -8.73
CA THR A 217 -3.43 -1.36 -7.38
C THR A 217 -4.67 -0.47 -7.45
N LYS A 218 -4.61 0.67 -8.15
CA LYS A 218 -5.77 1.57 -8.32
C LYS A 218 -6.95 0.93 -9.07
N LEU A 219 -6.66 0.01 -9.99
CA LEU A 219 -7.69 -0.74 -10.73
C LEU A 219 -8.23 -1.97 -9.99
N GLY A 220 -7.73 -2.29 -8.79
CA GLY A 220 -8.15 -3.45 -8.01
C GLY A 220 -7.62 -4.80 -8.54
N PHE A 221 -6.72 -4.82 -9.53
CA PHE A 221 -6.11 -6.06 -10.05
C PHE A 221 -4.98 -6.54 -9.16
N ARG A 222 -5.33 -7.00 -7.96
CA ARG A 222 -4.43 -7.32 -6.87
C ARG A 222 -3.28 -8.26 -7.23
N LYS A 223 -3.56 -9.37 -7.92
CA LYS A 223 -2.52 -10.34 -8.32
C LYS A 223 -1.47 -9.72 -9.25
N LYS A 224 -1.88 -8.87 -10.19
CA LYS A 224 -0.96 -8.16 -11.07
C LYS A 224 -0.16 -7.10 -10.32
N ALA A 225 -0.79 -6.38 -9.40
CA ALA A 225 -0.11 -5.40 -8.56
C ALA A 225 1.01 -6.04 -7.73
N ILE A 226 0.73 -7.18 -7.08
CA ILE A 226 1.73 -7.95 -6.33
C ILE A 226 2.90 -8.38 -7.23
N HIS A 227 2.61 -8.93 -8.40
CA HIS A 227 3.64 -9.38 -9.36
C HIS A 227 4.58 -8.23 -9.74
N PHE A 228 4.01 -7.09 -10.15
CA PHE A 228 4.82 -5.94 -10.57
C PHE A 228 5.53 -5.25 -9.40
N CYS A 229 4.93 -5.17 -8.22
CA CYS A 229 5.58 -4.65 -7.02
C CYS A 229 6.79 -5.51 -6.63
N SER A 230 6.64 -6.82 -6.66
CA SER A 230 7.73 -7.76 -6.40
C SER A 230 8.84 -7.66 -7.45
N LEU A 231 8.49 -7.55 -8.73
CA LEU A 231 9.44 -7.35 -9.82
C LEU A 231 10.20 -6.02 -9.67
N THR A 232 9.50 -4.93 -9.31
CA THR A 232 10.13 -3.63 -9.02
C THR A 232 11.18 -3.76 -7.93
N LEU A 233 10.81 -4.37 -6.80
CA LEU A 233 11.72 -4.54 -5.67
C LEU A 233 12.94 -5.40 -6.04
N THR A 234 12.73 -6.51 -6.78
CA THR A 234 13.82 -7.37 -7.25
C THR A 234 14.81 -6.58 -8.08
N ARG A 235 14.32 -5.80 -9.05
CA ARG A 235 15.16 -4.98 -9.93
C ARG A 235 15.87 -3.86 -9.18
N GLN A 236 15.17 -3.18 -8.28
CA GLN A 236 15.77 -2.13 -7.45
C GLN A 236 16.96 -2.67 -6.63
N ILE A 237 16.82 -3.86 -6.05
CA ILE A 237 17.89 -4.50 -5.28
C ILE A 237 19.03 -4.97 -6.20
N GLU A 238 18.72 -5.61 -7.33
CA GLU A 238 19.68 -6.15 -8.29
C GLU A 238 20.61 -5.06 -8.85
N TYR A 239 20.03 -3.94 -9.26
CA TYR A 239 20.78 -2.83 -9.86
C TYR A 239 21.33 -1.84 -8.83
N ASN A 240 21.03 -2.04 -7.53
CA ASN A 240 21.38 -1.12 -6.45
C ASN A 240 20.94 0.35 -6.73
N GLU A 241 19.81 0.50 -7.40
CA GLU A 241 19.21 1.77 -7.80
C GLU A 241 17.86 1.96 -7.09
N TYR A 242 17.90 2.20 -5.79
CA TYR A 242 16.69 2.43 -5.00
C TYR A 242 16.86 3.54 -3.98
N ASP A 243 15.81 4.30 -3.78
CA ASP A 243 15.64 5.03 -2.54
C ASP A 243 15.34 4.03 -1.42
N LEU A 244 16.09 4.14 -0.33
CA LEU A 244 15.97 3.20 0.78
C LEU A 244 14.57 3.21 1.39
N LYS A 245 13.93 4.39 1.46
CA LYS A 245 12.59 4.54 2.02
C LYS A 245 11.57 3.83 1.13
N ASP A 246 11.70 3.98 -0.18
CA ASP A 246 10.78 3.35 -1.15
C ASP A 246 10.95 1.84 -1.18
N ALA A 247 12.19 1.33 -1.14
CA ALA A 247 12.44 -0.11 -1.08
C ALA A 247 11.86 -0.75 0.19
N VAL A 248 12.05 -0.12 1.35
CA VAL A 248 11.50 -0.60 2.63
C VAL A 248 9.98 -0.52 2.64
N ASN A 249 9.38 0.56 2.13
CA ASN A 249 7.93 0.69 2.01
C ASN A 249 7.34 -0.35 1.05
N ASN A 250 8.02 -0.66 -0.06
CA ASN A 250 7.62 -1.72 -0.98
C ASN A 250 7.65 -3.09 -0.30
N CYS A 251 8.65 -3.38 0.55
CA CYS A 251 8.68 -4.59 1.36
C CYS A 251 7.48 -4.66 2.32
N ILE A 252 7.15 -3.56 3.01
CA ILE A 252 6.01 -3.48 3.92
C ILE A 252 4.70 -3.74 3.17
N ASN A 253 4.47 -3.06 2.05
CA ASN A 253 3.27 -3.22 1.23
C ASN A 253 3.13 -4.66 0.69
N LEU A 254 4.23 -5.24 0.20
CA LEU A 254 4.23 -6.64 -0.25
C LEU A 254 3.90 -7.61 0.88
N SER A 255 4.40 -7.34 2.09
CA SER A 255 4.10 -8.20 3.25
C SER A 255 2.61 -8.22 3.58
N ASP A 256 1.87 -7.10 3.42
CA ASP A 256 0.42 -7.05 3.60
C ASP A 256 -0.31 -7.96 2.61
N PHE A 257 0.06 -7.91 1.33
CA PHE A 257 -0.53 -8.78 0.31
C PHE A 257 -0.30 -10.27 0.60
N TYR A 258 0.91 -10.63 1.04
CA TYR A 258 1.21 -12.03 1.35
C TYR A 258 0.59 -12.48 2.68
N MET A 259 0.38 -11.57 3.66
CA MET A 259 -0.39 -11.88 4.88
C MET A 259 -1.83 -12.27 4.57
N GLU A 260 -2.49 -11.53 3.70
CA GLU A 260 -3.87 -11.84 3.30
C GLU A 260 -4.00 -13.18 2.56
N SER A 261 -2.97 -13.56 1.80
CA SER A 261 -2.91 -14.88 1.16
C SER A 261 -2.38 -15.98 2.09
N GLN A 262 -2.13 -15.65 3.37
CA GLN A 262 -1.57 -16.55 4.38
C GLN A 262 -0.22 -17.17 3.97
N ASN A 263 0.57 -16.49 3.13
CA ASN A 263 1.92 -16.94 2.76
C ASN A 263 2.94 -16.37 3.74
N PHE A 264 2.91 -16.86 4.97
CA PHE A 264 3.71 -16.32 6.08
C PHE A 264 5.22 -16.50 5.91
N ALA A 265 5.67 -17.53 5.19
CA ALA A 265 7.09 -17.70 4.86
C ALA A 265 7.60 -16.54 3.98
N GLN A 266 6.81 -16.14 2.98
CA GLN A 266 7.15 -15.00 2.13
C GLN A 266 7.10 -13.68 2.91
N VAL A 267 6.13 -13.51 3.82
CA VAL A 267 6.03 -12.31 4.68
C VAL A 267 7.28 -12.16 5.53
N GLU A 268 7.65 -13.20 6.26
CA GLU A 268 8.82 -13.15 7.15
C GLU A 268 10.11 -12.91 6.37
N TYR A 269 10.28 -13.59 5.24
CA TYR A 269 11.42 -13.38 4.35
C TYR A 269 11.53 -11.93 3.88
N ILE A 270 10.44 -11.33 3.38
CA ILE A 270 10.43 -9.95 2.89
C ILE A 270 10.74 -8.96 4.01
N LEU A 271 10.19 -9.17 5.21
CA LEU A 271 10.45 -8.29 6.35
C LEU A 271 11.89 -8.42 6.87
N GLN A 272 12.49 -9.62 6.81
CA GLN A 272 13.92 -9.81 7.08
C GLN A 272 14.78 -9.09 6.04
N CYS A 273 14.40 -9.14 4.75
CA CYS A 273 15.06 -8.36 3.70
C CYS A 273 14.97 -6.86 4.00
N ALA A 274 13.80 -6.35 4.35
CA ALA A 274 13.62 -4.94 4.73
C ALA A 274 14.51 -4.52 5.90
N MET A 275 14.61 -5.36 6.94
CA MET A 275 15.48 -5.10 8.08
C MET A 275 16.97 -5.10 7.69
N SER A 276 17.37 -5.92 6.74
CA SER A 276 18.75 -6.04 6.26
C SER A 276 19.18 -4.87 5.38
N LEU A 277 18.24 -4.27 4.66
CA LEU A 277 18.50 -3.04 3.86
C LEU A 277 18.79 -1.83 4.77
N LEU A 278 18.34 -1.85 6.02
CA LEU A 278 18.48 -0.71 6.94
C LEU A 278 19.86 -0.71 7.61
N PRO A 279 20.66 0.37 7.48
CA PRO A 279 21.91 0.52 8.21
C PRO A 279 21.69 0.53 9.72
N LYS A 280 22.71 0.08 10.49
CA LYS A 280 22.61 -0.07 11.94
C LYS A 280 22.58 1.27 12.70
N ASP A 281 23.19 2.35 12.17
CA ASP A 281 23.67 3.48 12.99
C ASP A 281 23.10 4.87 12.70
N LEU A 282 22.02 5.06 11.91
CA LEU A 282 21.55 6.40 11.54
C LEU A 282 20.17 6.75 12.12
N GLU A 283 20.04 7.90 12.80
CA GLU A 283 18.80 8.41 13.41
C GLU A 283 17.64 8.59 12.42
N VAL A 284 17.94 9.09 11.20
CA VAL A 284 16.94 9.28 10.12
C VAL A 284 16.22 7.98 9.77
N LYS A 285 16.81 6.84 10.10
CA LYS A 285 16.28 5.50 9.77
C LYS A 285 15.57 4.81 10.94
N LYS A 286 15.54 5.45 12.13
CA LYS A 286 14.79 4.92 13.29
C LYS A 286 13.31 4.74 12.94
N LYS A 287 12.71 5.70 12.21
CA LYS A 287 11.30 5.63 11.80
C LYS A 287 11.04 4.46 10.85
N LEU A 288 11.85 4.28 9.79
CA LEU A 288 11.70 3.16 8.86
C LEU A 288 11.87 1.82 9.57
N ARG A 289 12.85 1.70 10.45
CA ARG A 289 13.05 0.50 11.28
C ARG A 289 11.83 0.23 12.16
N ALA A 290 11.28 1.25 12.79
CA ALA A 290 10.08 1.14 13.61
C ALA A 290 8.86 0.72 12.77
N SER A 291 8.73 1.21 11.54
CA SER A 291 7.67 0.76 10.61
C SER A 291 7.78 -0.73 10.28
N VAL A 292 9.00 -1.24 9.98
CA VAL A 292 9.21 -2.67 9.76
C VAL A 292 8.95 -3.49 11.03
N GLN A 293 9.32 -2.96 12.22
CA GLN A 293 9.04 -3.62 13.49
C GLN A 293 7.54 -3.68 13.80
N ALA A 294 6.78 -2.61 13.50
CA ALA A 294 5.33 -2.62 13.60
C ALA A 294 4.70 -3.66 12.67
N GLN A 295 5.20 -3.75 11.45
CA GLN A 295 4.74 -4.74 10.47
C GLN A 295 5.09 -6.19 10.87
N LEU A 296 6.26 -6.42 11.46
CA LEU A 296 6.60 -7.71 12.07
C LEU A 296 5.63 -8.06 13.20
N GLY A 297 5.24 -7.08 14.02
CA GLY A 297 4.23 -7.28 15.06
C GLY A 297 2.88 -7.72 14.49
N LYS A 298 2.42 -7.05 13.42
CA LYS A 298 1.20 -7.42 12.68
C LYS A 298 1.30 -8.83 12.08
N TYR A 299 2.45 -9.19 11.52
CA TYR A 299 2.71 -10.55 11.03
C TYR A 299 2.52 -11.62 12.13
N TYR A 300 3.07 -11.39 13.32
CA TYR A 300 2.88 -12.33 14.44
C TYR A 300 1.44 -12.39 14.94
N LEU A 301 0.71 -11.26 14.88
CA LEU A 301 -0.72 -11.22 15.15
C LEU A 301 -1.51 -12.09 14.18
N GLU A 302 -1.27 -11.95 12.88
CA GLU A 302 -1.98 -12.74 11.85
C GLU A 302 -1.68 -14.24 11.97
N ARG A 303 -0.48 -14.60 12.42
CA ARG A 303 -0.14 -16.00 12.75
C ARG A 303 -0.96 -16.54 13.92
N LEU A 304 -1.17 -15.76 14.99
CA LEU A 304 -2.03 -16.17 16.11
C LEU A 304 -3.50 -16.26 15.71
N LYS A 305 -3.98 -15.35 14.84
CA LYS A 305 -5.34 -15.44 14.29
C LYS A 305 -5.56 -16.73 13.52
N LEU A 306 -4.62 -17.06 12.60
CA LEU A 306 -4.70 -18.31 11.85
C LEU A 306 -4.67 -19.54 12.78
N ALA A 307 -3.81 -19.53 13.78
CA ALA A 307 -3.72 -20.62 14.78
C ALA A 307 -5.05 -20.85 15.50
N LEU A 308 -5.78 -19.80 15.84
CA LEU A 308 -7.12 -19.91 16.42
C LEU A 308 -8.13 -20.52 15.44
N LEU A 309 -8.15 -20.06 14.18
CA LEU A 309 -9.04 -20.60 13.15
C LEU A 309 -8.78 -22.10 12.91
N LEU A 310 -7.51 -22.50 12.88
CA LEU A 310 -7.11 -23.91 12.78
C LEU A 310 -7.56 -24.72 14.01
N LYS A 311 -7.39 -24.17 15.22
CA LYS A 311 -7.81 -24.81 16.47
C LYS A 311 -9.32 -25.02 16.52
N ARG A 312 -10.10 -24.06 16.00
CA ARG A 312 -11.58 -24.16 15.89
C ARG A 312 -12.05 -25.01 14.72
N ARG A 313 -11.16 -25.53 13.88
CA ARG A 313 -11.45 -26.25 12.64
C ARG A 313 -12.27 -25.44 11.62
N GLU A 314 -12.26 -24.14 11.72
CA GLU A 314 -12.94 -23.24 10.79
C GLU A 314 -12.20 -23.15 9.45
N VAL A 315 -10.89 -23.47 9.44
CA VAL A 315 -10.05 -23.49 8.24
C VAL A 315 -9.16 -24.73 8.26
N THR A 316 -9.05 -25.40 7.12
CA THR A 316 -8.09 -26.52 6.92
C THR A 316 -7.09 -26.08 5.83
N ILE A 317 -5.81 -26.04 6.18
CA ILE A 317 -4.75 -25.77 5.19
C ILE A 317 -4.16 -27.10 4.75
N SER A 318 -4.26 -27.42 3.46
CA SER A 318 -3.65 -28.64 2.93
C SER A 318 -2.12 -28.50 2.89
N LYS A 319 -1.40 -29.58 3.18
CA LYS A 319 0.07 -29.63 3.04
C LYS A 319 0.53 -29.28 1.61
N GLU A 320 -0.28 -29.67 0.61
CA GLU A 320 -0.03 -29.36 -0.80
C GLU A 320 -0.12 -27.87 -1.11
N GLU A 321 -1.05 -27.15 -0.48
CA GLU A 321 -1.21 -25.71 -0.66
C GLU A 321 -0.04 -24.93 -0.04
N ASN A 322 0.43 -25.35 1.13
CA ASN A 322 1.64 -24.80 1.74
C ASN A 322 2.89 -25.07 0.90
N LEU A 323 3.01 -26.26 0.33
CA LEU A 323 4.12 -26.59 -0.56
C LEU A 323 4.09 -25.74 -1.84
N LYS A 324 2.90 -25.53 -2.45
CA LYS A 324 2.74 -24.64 -3.61
C LYS A 324 3.10 -23.20 -3.27
N LYS A 325 2.73 -22.70 -2.10
CA LYS A 325 3.11 -21.35 -1.62
C LYS A 325 4.63 -21.23 -1.48
N LEU A 326 5.29 -22.25 -0.97
CA LEU A 326 6.75 -22.29 -0.80
C LEU A 326 7.50 -22.36 -2.15
N LEU A 327 7.01 -23.17 -3.10
CA LEU A 327 7.58 -23.31 -4.44
C LEU A 327 7.45 -22.02 -5.27
N ASN A 328 6.39 -21.24 -5.04
CA ASN A 328 6.16 -19.94 -5.69
C ASN A 328 6.80 -18.76 -4.93
N ALA A 329 7.58 -19.04 -3.89
CA ALA A 329 8.21 -18.01 -3.10
C ALA A 329 9.31 -17.30 -3.88
N GLN A 330 9.28 -15.97 -3.89
CA GLN A 330 10.27 -15.15 -4.59
C GLN A 330 11.43 -14.81 -3.65
N LYS A 331 12.65 -15.12 -4.11
CA LYS A 331 13.88 -14.73 -3.40
C LYS A 331 14.47 -13.48 -4.02
N PHE A 332 14.84 -12.53 -3.18
CA PHE A 332 15.62 -11.36 -3.58
C PHE A 332 17.10 -11.61 -3.33
N ILE A 333 17.94 -11.29 -4.30
CA ILE A 333 19.39 -11.40 -4.13
C ILE A 333 19.89 -10.08 -3.55
N ILE A 334 20.11 -10.05 -2.23
CA ILE A 334 20.76 -8.92 -1.58
C ILE A 334 22.26 -9.22 -1.50
N LYS A 335 23.09 -8.35 -2.12
CA LYS A 335 24.54 -8.50 -2.09
C LYS A 335 25.04 -8.66 -0.64
N ASN A 336 25.83 -9.69 -0.41
CA ASN A 336 26.45 -10.06 0.88
C ASN A 336 25.49 -10.56 1.99
N LEU A 337 24.25 -10.96 1.67
CA LEU A 337 23.28 -11.48 2.63
C LEU A 337 22.59 -12.72 2.06
N ASP A 338 22.90 -13.88 2.64
CA ASP A 338 22.16 -15.13 2.37
C ASP A 338 21.00 -15.23 3.39
N ILE A 339 19.86 -14.62 3.05
CA ILE A 339 18.66 -14.72 3.87
C ILE A 339 17.94 -16.01 3.48
N LYS A 340 17.91 -16.96 4.43
CA LYS A 340 17.18 -18.21 4.25
C LYS A 340 15.68 -18.01 4.36
N PHE A 341 14.91 -18.72 3.57
CA PHE A 341 13.46 -18.80 3.74
C PHE A 341 13.16 -19.44 5.10
N PRO A 342 12.32 -18.78 5.94
CA PRO A 342 11.97 -19.31 7.25
C PRO A 342 11.05 -20.52 7.11
N GLU A 343 11.25 -21.51 7.96
CA GLU A 343 10.31 -22.61 8.16
C GLU A 343 9.22 -22.16 9.12
N ILE A 344 8.00 -22.07 8.63
CA ILE A 344 6.86 -21.66 9.45
C ILE A 344 6.23 -22.90 10.07
N LYS A 345 6.28 -22.96 11.41
CA LYS A 345 5.63 -24.01 12.20
C LYS A 345 4.22 -23.60 12.59
N ASP A 346 3.30 -24.57 12.54
CA ASP A 346 1.94 -24.37 13.03
C ASP A 346 1.96 -24.12 14.55
N VAL A 347 1.00 -23.32 15.02
CA VAL A 347 0.82 -22.98 16.42
C VAL A 347 -0.39 -23.73 16.96
N THR A 348 -0.15 -24.73 17.79
CA THR A 348 -1.20 -25.62 18.31
C THR A 348 -1.30 -25.58 19.83
N THR A 349 -0.19 -25.26 20.50
CA THR A 349 -0.07 -25.28 21.95
C THR A 349 0.04 -23.86 22.54
N LEU A 350 -0.28 -23.74 23.85
CA LEU A 350 -0.12 -22.48 24.59
C LEU A 350 1.36 -21.98 24.58
N GLU A 351 2.34 -22.88 24.69
CA GLU A 351 3.75 -22.47 24.72
C GLU A 351 4.24 -21.94 23.37
N GLU A 352 3.76 -22.52 22.28
CA GLU A 352 4.00 -21.99 20.91
C GLU A 352 3.32 -20.63 20.75
N ALA A 353 2.07 -20.49 21.19
CA ALA A 353 1.33 -19.22 21.18
C ALA A 353 2.05 -18.14 22.01
N LYS A 354 2.54 -18.47 23.21
CA LYS A 354 3.35 -17.56 24.02
C LYS A 354 4.64 -17.13 23.34
N THR A 355 5.27 -18.03 22.58
CA THR A 355 6.49 -17.71 21.84
C THR A 355 6.20 -16.68 20.74
N ILE A 356 5.15 -16.90 19.92
CA ILE A 356 4.72 -15.95 18.89
C ILE A 356 4.33 -14.60 19.52
N PHE A 357 3.56 -14.64 20.60
CA PHE A 357 3.19 -13.44 21.36
C PHE A 357 4.41 -12.64 21.82
N ARG A 358 5.42 -13.30 22.40
CA ARG A 358 6.65 -12.62 22.88
C ARG A 358 7.40 -11.96 21.73
N LEU A 359 7.52 -12.64 20.59
CA LEU A 359 8.16 -12.09 19.39
C LEU A 359 7.41 -10.85 18.89
N GLY A 360 6.11 -10.95 18.70
CA GLY A 360 5.27 -9.83 18.24
C GLY A 360 5.29 -8.64 19.21
N ASN A 361 5.04 -8.88 20.49
CA ASN A 361 5.04 -7.85 21.52
C ASN A 361 6.40 -7.14 21.65
N THR A 362 7.52 -7.89 21.48
CA THR A 362 8.86 -7.31 21.51
C THR A 362 9.08 -6.34 20.35
N GLN A 363 8.65 -6.70 19.14
CA GLN A 363 8.79 -5.82 17.97
C GLN A 363 7.89 -4.57 18.09
N LEU A 364 6.64 -4.75 18.51
CA LEU A 364 5.69 -3.64 18.69
C LEU A 364 6.16 -2.66 19.77
N LYS A 365 6.68 -3.16 20.90
CA LYS A 365 7.26 -2.31 21.95
C LYS A 365 8.50 -1.54 21.49
N LYS A 366 9.31 -2.10 20.59
CA LYS A 366 10.40 -1.36 19.96
C LYS A 366 9.87 -0.25 19.05
N ALA A 367 8.81 -0.52 18.27
CA ALA A 367 8.17 0.47 17.40
C ALA A 367 7.54 1.62 18.22
N LEU A 368 6.88 1.33 19.34
CA LEU A 368 6.27 2.35 20.24
C LEU A 368 7.30 3.33 20.84
N LYS A 369 8.57 2.94 20.96
CA LYS A 369 9.63 3.87 21.41
C LYS A 369 9.90 5.00 20.39
N VAL A 370 9.50 4.80 19.13
CA VAL A 370 9.67 5.78 18.05
C VAL A 370 8.35 6.44 17.72
N PHE A 371 7.29 5.65 17.60
CA PHE A 371 5.93 6.15 17.35
C PHE A 371 5.27 6.52 18.67
N ILE A 372 5.69 7.64 19.25
CA ILE A 372 5.10 8.20 20.48
C ILE A 372 3.80 8.92 20.15
N MET A 373 2.93 9.06 21.16
CA MET A 373 1.63 9.73 21.01
C MET A 373 1.78 11.19 20.55
N ASP A 374 2.83 11.87 20.98
CA ASP A 374 3.18 13.20 20.50
C ASP A 374 3.84 13.14 19.11
N GLY A 375 3.08 13.47 18.08
CA GLY A 375 3.52 13.54 16.68
C GLY A 375 3.19 12.32 15.81
N PHE A 376 2.87 11.15 16.40
CA PHE A 376 2.53 9.92 15.63
C PHE A 376 1.26 9.25 16.18
N VAL A 377 0.22 10.04 16.40
CA VAL A 377 -1.03 9.60 17.07
C VAL A 377 -1.60 8.33 16.44
N THR A 378 -1.83 8.34 15.14
CA THR A 378 -2.43 7.21 14.41
C THR A 378 -1.58 5.94 14.49
N ASP A 379 -0.25 6.07 14.31
CA ASP A 379 0.67 4.94 14.37
C ASP A 379 0.74 4.37 15.79
N HIS A 380 0.84 5.25 16.81
CA HIS A 380 0.86 4.86 18.21
C HIS A 380 -0.38 4.04 18.60
N ILE A 381 -1.57 4.53 18.23
CA ILE A 381 -2.83 3.87 18.52
C ILE A 381 -2.89 2.51 17.83
N LYS A 382 -2.61 2.45 16.52
CA LYS A 382 -2.62 1.18 15.76
C LYS A 382 -1.66 0.14 16.34
N ILE A 383 -0.46 0.56 16.75
CA ILE A 383 0.51 -0.36 17.37
C ILE A 383 -0.01 -0.83 18.72
N THR A 384 -0.60 0.04 19.53
CA THR A 384 -1.15 -0.31 20.85
C THR A 384 -2.35 -1.26 20.72
N GLN A 385 -3.26 -1.00 19.76
CA GLN A 385 -4.36 -1.91 19.42
C GLN A 385 -3.83 -3.28 18.95
N THR A 386 -2.77 -3.31 18.15
CA THR A 386 -2.13 -4.56 17.72
C THR A 386 -1.57 -5.34 18.90
N ILE A 387 -1.00 -4.68 19.93
CA ILE A 387 -0.56 -5.34 21.16
C ILE A 387 -1.76 -5.88 21.94
N SER A 388 -2.84 -5.11 22.07
CA SER A 388 -4.07 -5.55 22.72
C SER A 388 -4.66 -6.79 22.04
N GLN A 389 -4.70 -6.78 20.71
CA GLN A 389 -5.15 -7.94 19.92
C GLN A 389 -4.24 -9.16 20.08
N LEU A 390 -2.91 -9.00 20.21
CA LEU A 390 -2.03 -10.11 20.53
C LEU A 390 -2.41 -10.78 21.86
N TYR A 391 -2.76 -10.00 22.90
CA TYR A 391 -3.29 -10.54 24.15
C TYR A 391 -4.63 -11.26 23.92
N LYS A 392 -5.57 -10.65 23.17
CA LYS A 392 -6.87 -11.25 22.82
C LYS A 392 -6.69 -12.66 22.24
N TYR A 393 -5.83 -12.82 21.24
CA TYR A 393 -5.61 -14.14 20.62
C TYR A 393 -4.82 -15.11 21.52
N LEU A 394 -3.92 -14.63 22.39
CA LEU A 394 -3.25 -15.49 23.36
C LEU A 394 -4.20 -16.06 24.40
N ILE A 395 -5.19 -15.28 24.85
CA ILE A 395 -6.22 -15.69 25.83
C ILE A 395 -6.96 -16.95 25.36
N PHE A 396 -7.22 -17.13 24.07
CA PHE A 396 -7.89 -18.34 23.55
C PHE A 396 -7.09 -19.64 23.74
N PHE A 397 -5.81 -19.54 24.01
CA PHE A 397 -4.96 -20.70 24.32
C PHE A 397 -4.79 -20.91 25.82
N GLU A 398 -5.12 -19.92 26.66
CA GLU A 398 -5.00 -20.00 28.12
C GLU A 398 -6.23 -20.67 28.73
N THR A 399 -6.04 -21.39 29.85
CA THR A 399 -7.12 -22.07 30.59
C THR A 399 -7.23 -21.56 32.02
N ASP A 400 -6.21 -20.84 32.52
CA ASP A 400 -6.20 -20.27 33.85
C ASP A 400 -6.92 -18.92 33.88
N ASN A 401 -8.08 -18.87 34.52
CA ASN A 401 -8.92 -17.67 34.62
C ASN A 401 -8.18 -16.46 35.22
N SER A 402 -7.27 -16.69 36.20
CA SER A 402 -6.51 -15.59 36.79
C SER A 402 -5.55 -14.95 35.79
N ARG A 403 -4.97 -15.74 34.89
CA ARG A 403 -4.11 -15.24 33.82
C ARG A 403 -4.92 -14.56 32.71
N ILE A 404 -6.08 -15.12 32.37
CA ILE A 404 -7.02 -14.50 31.42
C ILE A 404 -7.38 -13.10 31.92
N PHE A 405 -7.84 -13.00 33.18
CA PHE A 405 -8.19 -11.73 33.80
C PHE A 405 -7.04 -10.72 33.77
N ALA A 406 -5.84 -11.15 34.18
CA ALA A 406 -4.64 -10.28 34.14
C ALA A 406 -4.26 -9.82 32.72
N MET A 407 -4.55 -10.60 31.69
CA MET A 407 -4.34 -10.20 30.29
C MET A 407 -5.38 -9.18 29.84
N GLU A 408 -6.64 -9.36 30.20
CA GLU A 408 -7.70 -8.38 29.90
C GLU A 408 -7.45 -7.05 30.60
N GLU A 409 -7.05 -7.07 31.87
CA GLU A 409 -6.69 -5.87 32.62
C GLU A 409 -5.53 -5.10 31.95
N ARG A 410 -4.53 -5.81 31.40
CA ARG A 410 -3.45 -5.18 30.64
C ARG A 410 -3.96 -4.52 29.35
N ARG A 411 -4.92 -5.12 28.68
CA ARG A 411 -5.56 -4.54 27.48
C ARG A 411 -6.27 -3.23 27.85
N ILE A 412 -7.07 -3.22 28.92
CA ILE A 412 -7.75 -2.03 29.43
C ILE A 412 -6.73 -0.94 29.76
N ASN A 413 -5.69 -1.26 30.53
CA ASN A 413 -4.67 -0.30 30.95
C ASN A 413 -3.89 0.33 29.78
N MET A 414 -3.86 -0.31 28.61
CA MET A 414 -3.27 0.26 27.39
C MET A 414 -4.26 1.11 26.60
N LEU A 415 -5.52 0.74 26.53
CA LEU A 415 -6.51 1.37 25.64
C LEU A 415 -7.30 2.50 26.31
N GLU A 416 -7.63 2.37 27.60
CA GLU A 416 -8.44 3.40 28.32
C GLU A 416 -7.75 4.77 28.39
N PRO A 417 -6.42 4.89 28.60
CA PRO A 417 -5.73 6.17 28.48
C PRO A 417 -5.80 6.80 27.08
N ILE A 418 -5.73 5.99 26.02
CA ILE A 418 -5.87 6.45 24.63
C ILE A 418 -7.27 7.02 24.42
N PHE A 419 -8.31 6.27 24.79
CA PHE A 419 -9.69 6.70 24.65
C PHE A 419 -9.95 8.04 25.35
N ASN A 420 -9.40 8.22 26.56
CA ASN A 420 -9.59 9.44 27.35
C ASN A 420 -8.80 10.66 26.83
N THR A 421 -7.76 10.46 26.04
CA THR A 421 -6.87 11.55 25.59
C THR A 421 -7.06 11.91 24.11
N ILE A 422 -7.59 11.00 23.30
CA ILE A 422 -7.74 11.22 21.86
C ILE A 422 -8.83 12.25 21.55
N ASN A 423 -8.54 13.13 20.60
CA ASN A 423 -9.57 14.04 20.07
C ASN A 423 -10.48 13.28 19.09
N HIS A 424 -11.65 12.85 19.57
CA HIS A 424 -12.63 12.07 18.83
C HIS A 424 -13.19 12.78 17.58
N LYS A 425 -13.11 14.13 17.48
CA LYS A 425 -13.52 14.86 16.28
C LYS A 425 -12.49 14.80 15.16
N VAL A 426 -11.22 14.61 15.50
CA VAL A 426 -10.11 14.55 14.53
C VAL A 426 -9.78 13.10 14.17
N TYR A 427 -9.75 12.23 15.16
CA TYR A 427 -9.35 10.82 15.05
C TYR A 427 -10.54 9.88 15.23
N VAL A 428 -11.63 10.14 14.49
CA VAL A 428 -12.91 9.44 14.62
C VAL A 428 -12.75 7.92 14.53
N ILE A 429 -12.06 7.43 13.50
CA ILE A 429 -11.89 6.00 13.26
C ILE A 429 -11.15 5.32 14.43
N GLN A 430 -10.04 5.90 14.86
CA GLN A 430 -9.23 5.37 15.97
C GLN A 430 -9.99 5.40 17.29
N TRP A 431 -10.79 6.43 17.51
CA TRP A 431 -11.65 6.54 18.68
C TRP A 431 -12.73 5.46 18.68
N GLN A 432 -13.43 5.25 17.56
CA GLN A 432 -14.45 4.22 17.43
C GLN A 432 -13.86 2.81 17.63
N GLU A 433 -12.74 2.50 16.96
CA GLU A 433 -12.05 1.21 17.10
C GLU A 433 -11.61 0.95 18.54
N THR A 434 -11.06 1.97 19.23
CA THR A 434 -10.61 1.84 20.62
C THR A 434 -11.78 1.67 21.58
N SER A 435 -12.86 2.42 21.39
CA SER A 435 -14.08 2.32 22.20
C SER A 435 -14.76 0.96 22.02
N LEU A 436 -14.87 0.47 20.79
CA LEU A 436 -15.41 -0.85 20.49
C LEU A 436 -14.60 -1.97 21.15
N GLU A 437 -13.27 -1.90 21.06
CA GLU A 437 -12.40 -2.89 21.69
C GLU A 437 -12.52 -2.87 23.23
N LEU A 438 -12.62 -1.68 23.85
CA LEU A 438 -12.87 -1.54 25.29
C LEU A 438 -14.23 -2.12 25.68
N ALA A 439 -15.29 -1.83 24.91
CA ALA A 439 -16.62 -2.37 25.12
C ALA A 439 -16.62 -3.90 25.10
N GLU A 440 -15.93 -4.50 24.12
CA GLU A 440 -15.77 -5.95 24.00
C GLU A 440 -15.01 -6.55 25.21
N ILE A 441 -13.88 -5.94 25.62
CA ILE A 441 -13.09 -6.42 26.77
C ILE A 441 -13.96 -6.43 28.03
N PHE A 442 -14.66 -5.33 28.32
CA PHE A 442 -15.53 -5.25 29.48
C PHE A 442 -16.73 -6.21 29.38
N CYS A 443 -17.25 -6.47 28.18
CA CYS A 443 -18.26 -7.48 27.95
C CYS A 443 -17.74 -8.89 28.25
N GLU A 444 -16.56 -9.26 27.75
CA GLU A 444 -15.92 -10.56 28.01
C GLU A 444 -15.64 -10.77 29.51
N LEU A 445 -15.16 -9.74 30.20
CA LEU A 445 -14.95 -9.75 31.66
C LEU A 445 -16.27 -9.94 32.42
N PHE A 446 -17.32 -9.21 32.00
CA PHE A 446 -18.64 -9.35 32.58
C PHE A 446 -19.20 -10.77 32.42
N GLU A 447 -19.20 -11.28 31.18
CA GLU A 447 -19.74 -12.62 30.86
C GLU A 447 -18.99 -13.72 31.64
N SER A 448 -17.66 -13.68 31.66
CA SER A 448 -16.85 -14.68 32.35
C SER A 448 -17.09 -14.67 33.87
N ASN A 449 -17.15 -13.49 34.47
CA ASN A 449 -17.42 -13.38 35.91
C ASN A 449 -18.90 -13.70 36.25
N TYR A 450 -19.86 -13.33 35.36
CA TYR A 450 -21.24 -13.70 35.51
C TYR A 450 -21.47 -15.24 35.52
N GLU A 451 -20.83 -15.97 34.60
CA GLU A 451 -20.90 -17.42 34.57
C GLU A 451 -20.24 -18.09 35.80
N LEU A 452 -19.09 -17.55 36.25
CA LEU A 452 -18.44 -18.00 37.50
C LEU A 452 -19.33 -17.73 38.72
N PHE A 453 -19.99 -16.59 38.79
CA PHE A 453 -20.93 -16.24 39.82
C PHE A 453 -22.15 -17.21 39.84
N ARG A 454 -22.70 -17.47 38.66
CA ARG A 454 -23.85 -18.38 38.48
C ARG A 454 -23.52 -19.80 38.91
N THR A 455 -22.29 -20.30 38.68
CA THR A 455 -21.85 -21.66 39.05
C THR A 455 -21.55 -21.80 40.54
N LYS A 456 -21.12 -20.74 41.25
CA LYS A 456 -20.80 -20.76 42.68
C LYS A 456 -22.01 -20.83 43.62
N GLN A 457 -23.22 -20.99 43.11
CA GLN A 457 -24.46 -21.13 43.90
C GLN A 457 -24.54 -20.17 45.14
N LYS A 458 -24.79 -18.89 44.92
CA LYS A 458 -25.32 -17.92 45.93
C LYS A 458 -24.47 -17.62 47.20
N LYS A 459 -23.16 -17.86 47.23
CA LYS A 459 -22.33 -17.50 48.42
C LYS A 459 -21.51 -16.20 48.21
N SER A 460 -21.79 -15.45 47.16
CA SER A 460 -20.99 -14.25 46.83
C SER A 460 -21.53 -13.01 47.55
N GLY A 461 -20.61 -12.18 48.06
CA GLY A 461 -20.97 -10.94 48.76
C GLY A 461 -21.37 -9.80 47.80
N SER A 462 -22.02 -8.77 48.32
CA SER A 462 -22.43 -7.58 47.56
C SER A 462 -21.30 -6.92 46.75
N LYS A 463 -20.07 -6.93 47.25
CA LYS A 463 -18.88 -6.38 46.57
C LYS A 463 -18.58 -7.08 45.24
N GLU A 464 -18.67 -8.42 45.21
CA GLU A 464 -18.39 -9.21 44.01
C GLU A 464 -19.46 -8.89 42.91
N ILE A 465 -20.71 -8.74 43.32
CA ILE A 465 -21.81 -8.36 42.44
C ILE A 465 -21.61 -6.94 41.86
N ASP A 466 -21.21 -5.99 42.71
CA ASP A 466 -20.97 -4.62 42.28
C ASP A 466 -19.80 -4.54 41.29
N GLU A 467 -18.76 -5.35 41.47
CA GLU A 467 -17.63 -5.45 40.56
C GLU A 467 -18.06 -6.05 39.21
N ILE A 468 -18.79 -7.19 39.22
CA ILE A 468 -19.33 -7.83 38.00
C ILE A 468 -20.22 -6.83 37.24
N ASN A 469 -21.18 -6.22 37.91
CA ASN A 469 -22.05 -5.22 37.32
C ASN A 469 -21.27 -3.97 36.82
N GLY A 470 -20.15 -3.64 37.48
CA GLY A 470 -19.23 -2.58 37.07
C GLY A 470 -18.69 -2.81 35.68
N TYR A 471 -18.26 -4.05 35.36
CA TYR A 471 -17.81 -4.41 34.01
C TYR A 471 -18.95 -4.28 33.00
N GLY A 472 -20.14 -4.79 33.31
CA GLY A 472 -21.31 -4.67 32.45
C GLY A 472 -21.69 -3.22 32.15
N ARG A 473 -21.68 -2.35 33.16
CA ARG A 473 -21.98 -0.91 32.98
C ARG A 473 -20.91 -0.19 32.16
N LYS A 474 -19.63 -0.50 32.36
CA LYS A 474 -18.55 0.05 31.53
C LYS A 474 -18.66 -0.39 30.07
N SER A 475 -18.97 -1.65 29.83
CA SER A 475 -19.23 -2.14 28.46
C SER A 475 -20.37 -1.38 27.80
N ILE A 476 -21.51 -1.24 28.49
CA ILE A 476 -22.67 -0.47 27.99
C ILE A 476 -22.27 0.98 27.70
N PHE A 477 -21.52 1.63 28.60
CA PHE A 477 -21.05 3.01 28.43
C PHE A 477 -20.25 3.16 27.11
N TYR A 478 -19.26 2.29 26.85
CA TYR A 478 -18.46 2.38 25.63
C TYR A 478 -19.29 2.06 24.38
N TYR A 479 -20.24 1.14 24.44
CA TYR A 479 -21.16 0.85 23.34
C TYR A 479 -22.11 2.02 23.07
N GLU A 480 -22.71 2.62 24.11
CA GLU A 480 -23.63 3.77 23.98
C GLU A 480 -22.92 5.01 23.42
N ASP A 481 -21.65 5.22 23.79
CA ASP A 481 -20.84 6.32 23.28
C ASP A 481 -20.58 6.22 21.76
N ILE A 482 -20.29 5.01 21.28
CA ILE A 482 -20.09 4.76 19.84
C ILE A 482 -21.42 4.82 19.08
N ILE A 483 -22.47 4.15 19.60
CA ILE A 483 -23.70 3.97 18.83
C ILE A 483 -24.36 5.29 18.48
N GLY A 484 -24.33 6.25 19.43
CA GLY A 484 -24.87 7.60 19.21
C GLY A 484 -24.20 8.32 18.05
N TYR A 485 -22.87 8.16 17.90
CA TYR A 485 -22.12 8.71 16.77
C TYR A 485 -22.45 7.98 15.45
N ILE A 486 -22.38 6.65 15.44
CA ILE A 486 -22.62 5.85 14.21
C ILE A 486 -24.04 6.09 13.69
N GLU A 487 -25.06 6.09 14.56
CA GLU A 487 -26.44 6.34 14.15
C GLU A 487 -26.63 7.76 13.59
N SER A 488 -25.96 8.75 14.18
CA SER A 488 -26.05 10.14 13.69
C SER A 488 -25.45 10.30 12.29
N GLU A 489 -24.35 9.63 11.99
CA GLU A 489 -23.70 9.65 10.67
C GLU A 489 -24.50 8.80 9.67
N TYR A 490 -24.91 7.60 10.05
CA TYR A 490 -25.72 6.71 9.21
C TYR A 490 -27.07 7.34 8.81
N GLY A 491 -27.65 8.16 9.68
CA GLY A 491 -28.88 8.91 9.37
C GLY A 491 -28.70 10.00 8.31
N LYS A 492 -27.47 10.51 8.12
CA LYS A 492 -27.11 11.57 7.14
C LYS A 492 -26.74 11.01 5.77
N GLU A 493 -26.36 9.74 5.66
CA GLU A 493 -25.92 9.14 4.41
C GLU A 493 -27.08 8.92 3.43
N THR A 494 -26.86 9.28 2.17
CA THR A 494 -27.83 9.06 1.06
C THR A 494 -27.85 7.60 0.63
N GLU A 495 -26.68 6.93 0.65
CA GLU A 495 -26.52 5.49 0.38
C GLU A 495 -26.12 4.78 1.66
N LYS A 496 -27.04 3.97 2.22
CA LYS A 496 -26.80 3.22 3.45
C LYS A 496 -25.92 2.01 3.19
N LYS A 497 -24.79 1.91 3.90
CA LYS A 497 -23.89 0.76 3.80
C LYS A 497 -24.35 -0.37 4.70
N PHE A 498 -24.24 -1.59 4.19
CA PHE A 498 -24.62 -2.79 4.92
C PHE A 498 -23.76 -3.01 6.17
N GLU A 499 -22.45 -2.75 6.07
CA GLU A 499 -21.49 -2.91 7.16
C GLU A 499 -21.84 -2.02 8.37
N ASP A 500 -22.20 -0.76 8.12
CA ASP A 500 -22.59 0.20 9.18
C ASP A 500 -23.90 -0.23 9.83
N PHE A 501 -24.86 -0.72 9.02
CA PHE A 501 -26.13 -1.25 9.54
C PHE A 501 -25.91 -2.46 10.45
N ILE A 502 -25.11 -3.45 10.03
CA ILE A 502 -24.79 -4.62 10.86
C ILE A 502 -24.06 -4.23 12.14
N THR A 503 -23.17 -3.24 12.08
CA THR A 503 -22.50 -2.71 13.27
C THR A 503 -23.51 -2.14 14.27
N ILE A 504 -24.48 -1.34 13.83
CA ILE A 504 -25.57 -0.81 14.68
C ILE A 504 -26.35 -1.95 15.33
N ILE A 505 -26.78 -2.94 14.53
CA ILE A 505 -27.54 -4.09 15.03
C ILE A 505 -26.74 -4.87 16.09
N THR A 506 -25.46 -5.12 15.82
CA THR A 506 -24.58 -5.88 16.73
C THR A 506 -24.38 -5.15 18.06
N ILE A 507 -24.08 -3.84 18.03
CA ILE A 507 -23.89 -3.05 19.24
C ILE A 507 -25.17 -3.00 20.08
N LYS A 508 -26.32 -2.69 19.46
CA LYS A 508 -27.61 -2.68 20.18
C LYS A 508 -27.97 -4.03 20.79
N SER A 509 -27.74 -5.12 20.06
CA SER A 509 -27.96 -6.47 20.57
C SER A 509 -27.07 -6.81 21.77
N ASN A 510 -25.80 -6.38 21.74
CA ASN A 510 -24.88 -6.53 22.87
C ASN A 510 -25.33 -5.72 24.10
N ILE A 511 -25.76 -4.46 23.91
CA ILE A 511 -26.31 -3.64 24.99
C ILE A 511 -27.56 -4.30 25.60
N ALA A 512 -28.47 -4.76 24.77
CA ALA A 512 -29.68 -5.45 25.22
C ALA A 512 -29.35 -6.72 26.02
N ARG A 513 -28.41 -7.52 25.55
CA ARG A 513 -27.91 -8.71 26.24
C ARG A 513 -27.29 -8.39 27.60
N LEU A 514 -26.48 -7.33 27.69
CA LEU A 514 -25.90 -6.89 28.96
C LEU A 514 -26.98 -6.46 29.96
N TYR A 515 -27.96 -5.65 29.56
CA TYR A 515 -29.09 -5.28 30.42
C TYR A 515 -29.89 -6.50 30.91
N SER A 516 -30.04 -7.55 30.10
CA SER A 516 -30.73 -8.78 30.49
C SER A 516 -30.00 -9.59 31.56
N LYS A 517 -28.67 -9.35 31.76
CA LYS A 517 -27.81 -10.12 32.67
C LYS A 517 -27.33 -9.36 33.90
N ILE A 518 -27.48 -8.03 33.99
CA ILE A 518 -27.11 -7.24 35.18
C ILE A 518 -27.77 -7.80 36.43
N ILE A 519 -27.01 -8.01 37.50
CA ILE A 519 -27.45 -8.71 38.70
C ILE A 519 -28.04 -7.71 39.72
N TYR A 520 -29.30 -7.97 40.15
CA TYR A 520 -29.96 -7.22 41.21
C TYR A 520 -30.57 -8.23 42.19
N MET A 521 -29.86 -8.53 43.31
CA MET A 521 -30.31 -9.58 44.25
C MET A 521 -31.48 -9.15 45.14
N ASP A 522 -31.46 -7.86 45.57
CA ASP A 522 -32.39 -7.36 46.58
C ASP A 522 -33.37 -6.29 46.03
N ASP A 523 -33.30 -5.98 44.74
CA ASP A 523 -34.10 -4.92 44.11
C ASP A 523 -34.82 -5.42 42.86
N ILE A 524 -35.96 -6.08 43.12
CA ILE A 524 -36.85 -6.61 42.07
C ILE A 524 -37.21 -5.53 41.06
N LYS A 525 -37.48 -4.31 41.52
CA LYS A 525 -37.87 -3.21 40.63
C LYS A 525 -36.77 -2.86 39.63
N LYS A 526 -35.51 -2.67 40.12
CA LYS A 526 -34.38 -2.40 39.21
C LYS A 526 -34.10 -3.57 38.27
N ARG A 527 -34.29 -4.82 38.74
CA ARG A 527 -34.17 -6.01 37.89
C ARG A 527 -35.19 -6.00 36.75
N VAL A 528 -36.45 -5.75 37.08
CA VAL A 528 -37.54 -5.64 36.10
C VAL A 528 -37.30 -4.50 35.13
N ASP A 529 -36.86 -3.32 35.63
CA ASP A 529 -36.57 -2.16 34.77
C ASP A 529 -35.43 -2.48 33.80
N SER A 530 -34.36 -3.18 34.23
CA SER A 530 -33.27 -3.62 33.40
C SER A 530 -33.73 -4.61 32.30
N LEU A 531 -34.59 -5.57 32.65
CA LEU A 531 -35.17 -6.52 31.68
C LEU A 531 -36.10 -5.83 30.68
N LYS A 532 -36.90 -4.84 31.12
CA LYS A 532 -37.75 -4.03 30.24
C LYS A 532 -36.89 -3.23 29.25
N LYS A 533 -35.78 -2.61 29.69
CA LYS A 533 -34.86 -1.88 28.81
C LYS A 533 -34.23 -2.82 27.77
N SER A 534 -33.88 -4.05 28.18
CA SER A 534 -33.40 -5.07 27.25
C SER A 534 -34.45 -5.40 26.18
N LEU A 535 -35.73 -5.63 26.60
CA LEU A 535 -36.84 -5.93 25.71
C LEU A 535 -37.12 -4.80 24.71
N GLU A 536 -37.05 -3.54 25.18
CA GLU A 536 -37.22 -2.35 24.35
C GLU A 536 -36.17 -2.32 23.23
N ILE A 537 -34.89 -2.48 23.58
CA ILE A 537 -33.80 -2.47 22.61
C ILE A 537 -33.92 -3.62 21.60
N TYR A 538 -34.22 -4.87 22.05
CA TYR A 538 -34.47 -5.99 21.12
C TYR A 538 -35.68 -5.73 20.20
N SER A 539 -36.70 -5.08 20.69
CA SER A 539 -37.89 -4.71 19.88
C SER A 539 -37.53 -3.66 18.82
N GLU A 540 -36.68 -2.71 19.18
CA GLU A 540 -36.15 -1.73 18.24
C GLU A 540 -35.30 -2.38 17.15
N VAL A 541 -34.33 -3.23 17.54
CA VAL A 541 -33.49 -4.01 16.62
C VAL A 541 -34.32 -4.85 15.65
N HIS A 542 -35.32 -5.54 16.17
CA HIS A 542 -36.25 -6.35 15.37
C HIS A 542 -36.99 -5.50 14.33
N LYS A 543 -37.45 -4.30 14.70
CA LYS A 543 -38.11 -3.37 13.78
C LYS A 543 -37.17 -2.92 12.68
N LEU A 544 -35.91 -2.59 13.02
CA LEU A 544 -34.85 -2.21 12.06
C LEU A 544 -34.57 -3.34 11.09
N LEU A 545 -34.43 -4.57 11.58
CA LEU A 545 -34.17 -5.75 10.76
C LEU A 545 -35.32 -6.07 9.81
N LYS A 546 -36.59 -5.93 10.24
CA LYS A 546 -37.75 -6.11 9.34
C LYS A 546 -37.79 -5.12 8.20
N GLY A 547 -37.42 -3.84 8.46
CA GLY A 547 -37.35 -2.80 7.43
C GLY A 547 -36.10 -2.90 6.53
N SER A 548 -35.10 -3.70 6.90
CA SER A 548 -33.83 -3.77 6.16
C SER A 548 -33.91 -4.66 4.91
N LYS A 549 -34.89 -5.56 4.80
CA LYS A 549 -35.06 -6.44 3.62
C LYS A 549 -35.22 -5.64 2.32
N ASP A 550 -35.93 -4.54 2.38
CA ASP A 550 -36.18 -3.68 1.21
C ASP A 550 -34.93 -2.93 0.76
N ILE A 551 -33.97 -2.74 1.66
CA ILE A 551 -32.74 -1.96 1.42
C ILE A 551 -31.57 -2.89 1.02
N PHE A 552 -31.37 -3.98 1.73
CA PHE A 552 -30.18 -4.84 1.62
C PHE A 552 -30.47 -6.25 1.05
N GLY A 553 -31.74 -6.57 0.77
CA GLY A 553 -32.15 -7.89 0.30
C GLY A 553 -32.16 -8.96 1.40
N ASP A 554 -32.33 -10.21 1.00
CA ASP A 554 -32.44 -11.35 1.92
C ASP A 554 -31.07 -11.98 2.19
N LYS A 555 -30.34 -11.40 3.14
CA LYS A 555 -29.03 -11.90 3.59
C LYS A 555 -29.17 -12.83 4.79
N GLU A 556 -28.35 -13.89 4.84
CA GLU A 556 -28.36 -14.90 5.91
C GLU A 556 -28.11 -14.27 7.29
N GLU A 557 -27.14 -13.36 7.37
CA GLU A 557 -26.79 -12.64 8.59
C GLU A 557 -27.95 -11.80 9.17
N LEU A 558 -28.79 -11.22 8.31
CA LEU A 558 -29.99 -10.50 8.75
C LEU A 558 -31.05 -11.46 9.30
N ARG A 559 -31.19 -12.65 8.70
CA ARG A 559 -32.14 -13.68 9.17
C ARG A 559 -31.75 -14.24 10.54
N GLU A 560 -30.46 -14.52 10.74
CA GLU A 560 -29.94 -15.01 12.02
C GLU A 560 -30.19 -14.00 13.15
N ASN A 561 -29.84 -12.73 12.90
CA ASN A 561 -30.08 -11.66 13.88
C ASN A 561 -31.58 -11.44 14.14
N LEU A 562 -32.42 -11.55 13.12
CA LEU A 562 -33.88 -11.44 13.28
C LEU A 562 -34.44 -12.57 14.16
N HIS A 563 -34.04 -13.81 13.91
CA HIS A 563 -34.45 -14.98 14.69
C HIS A 563 -34.03 -14.84 16.16
N MET A 564 -32.78 -14.44 16.41
CA MET A 564 -32.28 -14.17 17.77
C MET A 564 -33.15 -13.11 18.49
N CYS A 565 -33.50 -12.02 17.80
CA CYS A 565 -34.37 -10.99 18.38
C CYS A 565 -35.78 -11.52 18.70
N GLU A 566 -36.36 -12.31 17.82
CA GLU A 566 -37.69 -12.93 18.02
C GLU A 566 -37.69 -13.86 19.23
N GLU A 567 -36.66 -14.69 19.41
CA GLU A 567 -36.49 -15.52 20.60
C GLU A 567 -36.42 -14.70 21.88
N MET A 568 -35.59 -13.65 21.90
CA MET A 568 -35.40 -12.79 23.08
C MET A 568 -36.68 -12.02 23.43
N ILE A 569 -37.40 -11.50 22.43
CA ILE A 569 -38.69 -10.80 22.63
C ILE A 569 -39.74 -11.77 23.21
N GLY A 570 -39.71 -13.04 22.83
CA GLY A 570 -40.61 -14.06 23.39
C GLY A 570 -40.23 -14.47 24.83
N MET A 571 -38.94 -14.55 25.14
CA MET A 571 -38.45 -15.03 26.43
C MET A 571 -38.45 -13.96 27.54
N LEU A 572 -38.13 -12.72 27.22
CA LEU A 572 -37.95 -11.65 28.21
C LEU A 572 -39.25 -11.33 29.00
N PRO A 573 -40.46 -11.27 28.39
CA PRO A 573 -41.68 -11.08 29.15
C PRO A 573 -41.94 -12.19 30.17
N ILE A 574 -41.65 -13.45 29.81
CA ILE A 574 -41.79 -14.61 30.71
C ILE A 574 -40.82 -14.47 31.89
N LYS A 575 -39.59 -14.02 31.63
CA LYS A 575 -38.59 -13.78 32.65
C LYS A 575 -39.00 -12.63 33.59
N ILE A 576 -39.54 -11.55 33.03
CA ILE A 576 -40.08 -10.41 33.81
C ILE A 576 -41.20 -10.88 34.75
N ASP A 577 -42.13 -11.72 34.27
CA ASP A 577 -43.22 -12.25 35.11
C ASP A 577 -42.69 -13.16 36.22
N LYS A 578 -41.72 -14.00 35.96
CA LYS A 578 -41.09 -14.87 37.00
C LYS A 578 -40.38 -14.03 38.07
N VAL A 579 -39.63 -12.96 37.66
CA VAL A 579 -38.96 -12.04 38.60
C VAL A 579 -40.01 -11.33 39.46
N ASN A 580 -41.11 -10.85 38.86
CA ASN A 580 -42.20 -10.21 39.60
C ASN A 580 -42.87 -11.14 40.63
N ARG A 581 -42.90 -12.46 40.36
CA ARG A 581 -43.41 -13.49 41.29
C ARG A 581 -42.37 -13.93 42.33
N GLY A 582 -41.15 -13.46 42.23
CA GLY A 582 -40.06 -13.91 43.10
C GLY A 582 -39.55 -15.34 42.82
N GLU A 583 -39.85 -15.89 41.64
CA GLU A 583 -39.49 -17.25 41.23
C GLU A 583 -38.06 -17.30 40.63
N GLU A 584 -37.53 -16.20 40.13
CA GLU A 584 -36.21 -16.10 39.49
C GLU A 584 -35.54 -14.75 39.85
N PHE A 585 -34.28 -14.80 40.31
CA PHE A 585 -33.51 -13.62 40.68
C PHE A 585 -32.27 -13.40 39.77
N LEU A 586 -31.90 -14.35 38.91
CA LEU A 586 -30.71 -14.29 38.02
C LEU A 586 -31.10 -14.29 36.55
#